data_c5093e216b430121fbb8945f720856a8
#
_entry.id   c5093e216b430121fbb8945f720856a8
#
_cell.length_a   1.000
_cell.length_b   1.000
_cell.length_c   1.000
_cell.angle_alpha   90.00
_cell.angle_beta   90.00
_cell.angle_gamma   90.00
#
_symmetry.space_group_name_H-M   'P 1'
#
loop_
_entity.id
_entity.type
_entity.pdbx_description
1 polymer ?
#
loop_
_entity_poly.entity_id
_entity_poly.type
_entity_poly.pdbx_seq_one_letter_code
_entity_poly.pdbx_strand_id
1 'polypeptide(L)'
;MKEIYQVEDGYVIPSDQVSVQHTNGRFIVRFDIEKYEHSAADEMAHDNEPTMMACERIELNAIDYPSVVSAIVRCKYSQSDIEAIVLNGSDTEEHTSEYAALQAWRAEAKRIANIVVGK
;
A
#
# COMPACT_ATOMS: atom_id res chain seq x y z
N MET A 1 -1.93 3.14 4.84
CA MET A 1 -1.29 4.29 5.51
C MET A 1 0.11 4.47 4.97
N LYS A 2 0.45 5.69 4.57
CA LYS A 2 1.76 5.97 4.02
C LYS A 2 2.83 5.97 5.10
N GLU A 3 3.98 5.35 4.82
CA GLU A 3 5.10 5.26 5.75
C GLU A 3 6.40 5.65 5.05
N ILE A 4 7.25 6.40 5.75
CA ILE A 4 8.63 6.65 5.35
C ILE A 4 9.52 6.04 6.42
N TYR A 5 10.44 5.16 6.02
CA TYR A 5 11.26 4.42 6.98
C TYR A 5 12.70 4.27 6.53
N GLN A 6 13.58 4.08 7.50
CA GLN A 6 15.01 3.90 7.25
C GLN A 6 15.31 2.43 6.96
N VAL A 7 16.20 2.20 6.00
CA VAL A 7 16.71 0.86 5.67
C VAL A 7 18.24 0.86 5.78
N GLU A 8 18.82 -0.35 5.86
CA GLU A 8 20.26 -0.51 5.88
C GLU A 8 20.88 -0.16 4.53
N ASP A 9 22.15 0.26 4.55
CA ASP A 9 22.91 0.47 3.32
C ASP A 9 22.96 -0.81 2.52
N GLY A 10 22.73 -0.70 1.22
CA GLY A 10 22.69 -1.85 0.34
C GLY A 10 21.33 -2.55 0.27
N TYR A 11 20.31 -2.02 0.95
CA TYR A 11 18.97 -2.56 0.85
C TYR A 11 18.49 -2.53 -0.61
N VAL A 12 17.95 -3.67 -1.06
CA VAL A 12 17.40 -3.82 -2.40
C VAL A 12 15.88 -3.95 -2.30
N ILE A 13 15.17 -3.07 -3.01
CA ILE A 13 13.70 -3.14 -3.08
C ILE A 13 13.32 -4.45 -3.77
N PRO A 14 12.43 -5.27 -3.18
CA PRO A 14 11.93 -6.46 -3.86
C PRO A 14 11.34 -6.11 -5.23
N SER A 15 11.49 -7.00 -6.20
CA SER A 15 10.98 -6.76 -7.56
C SER A 15 9.46 -6.57 -7.59
N ASP A 16 8.74 -7.18 -6.66
CA ASP A 16 7.28 -7.02 -6.51
C ASP A 16 6.90 -5.82 -5.63
N GLN A 17 7.87 -5.13 -5.04
CA GLN A 17 7.70 -3.96 -4.17
C GLN A 17 6.86 -4.25 -2.91
N VAL A 18 6.89 -5.50 -2.44
CA VAL A 18 6.10 -5.95 -1.28
C VAL A 18 7.02 -6.61 -0.26
N SER A 19 6.83 -6.29 1.01
CA SER A 19 7.50 -6.99 2.12
C SER A 19 6.50 -7.32 3.23
N VAL A 20 6.77 -8.41 3.94
CA VAL A 20 5.97 -8.86 5.08
C VAL A 20 6.90 -9.02 6.27
N GLN A 21 6.57 -8.37 7.37
CA GLN A 21 7.31 -8.45 8.62
C GLN A 21 6.40 -9.02 9.70
N HIS A 22 6.87 -10.04 10.42
CA HIS A 22 6.15 -10.62 11.55
C HIS A 22 6.79 -10.11 12.84
N THR A 23 6.03 -9.44 13.69
CA THR A 23 6.51 -8.92 14.96
C THR A 23 5.40 -8.88 16.00
N ASN A 24 5.69 -9.36 17.21
CA ASN A 24 4.76 -9.33 18.36
C ASN A 24 3.37 -9.90 18.05
N GLY A 25 3.30 -11.01 17.28
CA GLY A 25 2.05 -11.66 16.91
C GLY A 25 1.24 -10.92 15.86
N ARG A 26 1.80 -9.89 15.24
CA ARG A 26 1.16 -9.11 14.19
C ARG A 26 2.00 -9.16 12.93
N PHE A 27 1.35 -8.90 11.80
CA PHE A 27 2.01 -8.82 10.50
C PHE A 27 1.96 -7.39 10.00
N ILE A 28 3.13 -6.88 9.59
CA ILE A 28 3.24 -5.57 8.94
C ILE A 28 3.51 -5.84 7.47
N VAL A 29 2.59 -5.40 6.62
CA VAL A 29 2.73 -5.53 5.17
C VAL A 29 3.02 -4.16 4.60
N ARG A 30 4.12 -4.06 3.86
CA ARG A 30 4.50 -2.87 3.12
C ARG A 30 4.40 -3.18 1.64
N PHE A 31 3.72 -2.33 0.89
CA PHE A 31 3.55 -2.50 -0.55
C PHE A 31 3.77 -1.17 -1.26
N ASP A 32 3.95 -1.21 -2.57
CA ASP A 32 4.35 -0.05 -3.38
C ASP A 32 5.61 0.60 -2.83
N ILE A 33 6.60 -0.22 -2.44
CA ILE A 33 7.85 0.25 -1.86
C ILE A 33 8.66 0.98 -2.92
N GLU A 34 9.06 2.20 -2.64
CA GLU A 34 9.90 3.00 -3.52
C GLU A 34 10.95 3.76 -2.73
N LYS A 35 12.01 4.19 -3.40
CA LYS A 35 13.03 5.01 -2.77
C LYS A 35 12.45 6.38 -2.44
N TYR A 36 12.66 6.83 -1.21
CA TYR A 36 12.29 8.19 -0.82
C TYR A 36 13.32 9.17 -1.33
N GLU A 37 12.87 10.14 -2.13
CA GLU A 37 13.73 11.17 -2.68
C GLU A 37 13.61 12.44 -1.83
N HIS A 38 14.79 12.94 -1.39
CA HIS A 38 14.83 14.21 -0.67
C HIS A 38 14.57 15.37 -1.61
N SER A 39 14.01 16.47 -1.09
CA SER A 39 13.85 17.69 -1.86
C SER A 39 15.21 18.29 -2.20
N ALA A 40 15.26 19.12 -3.25
CA ALA A 40 16.50 19.79 -3.67
C ALA A 40 17.14 20.65 -2.55
N ALA A 41 16.34 21.14 -1.61
CA ALA A 41 16.83 21.86 -0.46
C ALA A 41 17.63 20.99 0.51
N ASP A 42 17.39 19.68 0.52
CA ASP A 42 18.05 18.72 1.40
C ASP A 42 19.35 18.18 0.81
N GLU A 43 19.61 18.40 -0.48
CA GLU A 43 20.82 17.88 -1.14
C GLU A 43 22.14 18.44 -0.60
N MET A 44 22.09 19.56 0.09
CA MET A 44 23.29 20.23 0.59
C MET A 44 23.90 19.59 1.84
N ALA A 45 23.30 18.58 2.43
CA ALA A 45 23.63 18.14 3.79
C ALA A 45 24.24 16.72 3.89
N HIS A 46 24.74 16.02 2.84
CA HIS A 46 24.31 14.68 2.84
C HIS A 46 25.17 13.50 2.48
N ASP A 47 26.44 13.52 2.74
CA ASP A 47 27.32 12.35 2.61
C ASP A 47 27.02 11.23 3.60
N ASN A 48 26.21 11.49 4.64
CA ASN A 48 25.93 10.55 5.72
C ASN A 48 24.45 10.34 6.01
N GLU A 49 23.55 10.69 5.09
CA GLU A 49 22.13 10.47 5.31
C GLU A 49 21.74 8.98 5.21
N PRO A 50 20.85 8.53 6.11
CA PRO A 50 20.34 7.16 6.01
C PRO A 50 19.53 6.98 4.72
N THR A 51 19.60 5.76 4.18
CA THR A 51 18.76 5.39 3.04
C THR A 51 17.31 5.27 3.50
N MET A 52 16.42 6.01 2.85
CA MET A 52 15.00 6.05 3.21
C MET A 52 14.15 5.46 2.10
N MET A 53 13.08 4.79 2.50
CA MET A 53 12.07 4.22 1.61
C MET A 53 10.70 4.77 1.96
N ALA A 54 9.83 4.86 0.97
CA ALA A 54 8.42 5.20 1.15
C ALA A 54 7.56 4.03 0.69
N CYS A 55 6.47 3.78 1.38
CA CYS A 55 5.54 2.69 1.03
C CYS A 55 4.15 2.96 1.58
N GLU A 56 3.19 2.14 1.16
CA GLU A 56 1.93 1.97 1.87
C GLU A 56 2.09 0.84 2.89
N ARG A 57 1.49 0.99 4.06
CA ARG A 57 1.63 0.08 5.18
C ARG A 57 0.28 -0.32 5.75
N ILE A 58 0.11 -1.62 5.98
CA ILE A 58 -1.05 -2.16 6.73
C ILE A 58 -0.55 -3.09 7.83
N GLU A 59 -1.33 -3.21 8.90
CA GLU A 59 -1.08 -4.16 9.98
C GLU A 59 -2.22 -5.15 10.08
N LEU A 60 -1.88 -6.42 10.26
CA LEU A 60 -2.85 -7.52 10.30
C LEU A 60 -2.53 -8.46 11.45
N ASN A 61 -3.56 -9.10 12.00
CA ASN A 61 -3.39 -10.16 13.00
C ASN A 61 -3.14 -11.52 12.36
N ALA A 62 -3.51 -11.67 11.09
CA ALA A 62 -3.31 -12.91 10.34
C ALA A 62 -3.11 -12.60 8.87
N ILE A 63 -2.31 -13.43 8.19
CA ILE A 63 -2.09 -13.34 6.76
C ILE A 63 -3.01 -14.34 6.05
N ASP A 64 -4.19 -13.89 5.69
CA ASP A 64 -5.11 -14.63 4.81
C ASP A 64 -5.57 -13.71 3.69
N TYR A 65 -5.92 -14.29 2.57
CA TYR A 65 -6.24 -13.54 1.36
C TYR A 65 -7.37 -12.51 1.57
N PRO A 66 -8.54 -12.87 2.15
CA PRO A 66 -9.61 -11.90 2.32
C PRO A 66 -9.24 -10.73 3.25
N SER A 67 -8.52 -11.00 4.33
CA SER A 67 -8.10 -9.97 5.27
C SER A 67 -7.11 -9.00 4.65
N VAL A 68 -6.18 -9.50 3.84
CA VAL A 68 -5.20 -8.66 3.14
C VAL A 68 -5.91 -7.78 2.10
N VAL A 69 -6.79 -8.35 1.28
CA VAL A 69 -7.55 -7.59 0.29
C VAL A 69 -8.35 -6.47 0.96
N SER A 70 -9.09 -6.80 2.01
CA SER A 70 -9.92 -5.85 2.74
C SER A 70 -9.11 -4.69 3.30
N ALA A 71 -7.97 -5.00 3.93
CA ALA A 71 -7.10 -3.97 4.51
C ALA A 71 -6.53 -3.04 3.45
N ILE A 72 -6.12 -3.58 2.30
CA ILE A 72 -5.56 -2.77 1.20
C ILE A 72 -6.65 -1.87 0.60
N VAL A 73 -7.84 -2.40 0.37
CA VAL A 73 -8.96 -1.59 -0.15
C VAL A 73 -9.25 -0.43 0.79
N ARG A 74 -9.26 -0.68 2.10
CA ARG A 74 -9.52 0.35 3.12
C ARG A 74 -8.43 1.41 3.23
N CYS A 75 -7.26 1.21 2.64
CA CYS A 75 -6.24 2.27 2.57
C CYS A 75 -6.71 3.48 1.76
N LYS A 76 -7.60 3.29 0.78
CA LYS A 76 -8.12 4.37 -0.07
C LYS A 76 -9.60 4.65 0.14
N TYR A 77 -10.38 3.66 0.53
CA TYR A 77 -11.84 3.77 0.61
C TYR A 77 -12.31 3.29 1.98
N SER A 78 -13.07 4.11 2.69
CA SER A 78 -13.78 3.68 3.87
C SER A 78 -14.93 2.75 3.47
N GLN A 79 -15.47 2.00 4.42
CA GLN A 79 -16.65 1.16 4.17
C GLN A 79 -17.83 2.01 3.66
N SER A 80 -18.03 3.20 4.23
CA SER A 80 -19.08 4.13 3.80
C SER A 80 -18.88 4.59 2.36
N ASP A 81 -17.63 4.86 1.96
CA ASP A 81 -17.30 5.25 0.59
C ASP A 81 -17.63 4.13 -0.39
N ILE A 82 -17.27 2.89 -0.05
CA ILE A 82 -17.54 1.72 -0.88
C ILE A 82 -19.05 1.54 -1.06
N GLU A 83 -19.81 1.62 0.01
CA GLU A 83 -21.26 1.49 -0.04
C GLU A 83 -21.90 2.57 -0.90
N ALA A 84 -21.46 3.83 -0.76
CA ALA A 84 -21.97 4.93 -1.57
C ALA A 84 -21.66 4.74 -3.06
N ILE A 85 -20.44 4.34 -3.40
CA ILE A 85 -20.04 4.10 -4.79
C ILE A 85 -20.85 2.96 -5.41
N VAL A 86 -21.05 1.88 -4.67
CA VAL A 86 -21.83 0.72 -5.16
C VAL A 86 -23.31 1.10 -5.32
N LEU A 87 -23.88 1.85 -4.38
CA LEU A 87 -25.28 2.29 -4.47
C LEU A 87 -25.52 3.25 -5.63
N ASN A 88 -24.59 4.15 -5.90
CA ASN A 88 -24.69 5.09 -7.00
C ASN A 88 -24.55 4.40 -8.37
N GLY A 89 -23.78 3.31 -8.41
CA GLY A 89 -23.62 2.51 -9.63
C GLY A 89 -23.07 3.32 -10.80
N SER A 90 -23.74 3.25 -11.93
CA SER A 90 -23.31 3.90 -13.16
C SER A 90 -24.40 4.77 -13.77
N ASP A 91 -25.21 5.42 -12.94
CA ASP A 91 -26.32 6.28 -13.36
C ASP A 91 -25.86 7.62 -13.97
N THR A 92 -24.65 8.05 -13.66
CA THR A 92 -24.01 9.23 -14.24
C THR A 92 -22.60 8.88 -14.72
N GLU A 93 -22.01 9.73 -15.57
CA GLU A 93 -20.63 9.56 -16.01
C GLU A 93 -19.65 9.63 -14.85
N GLU A 94 -19.88 10.57 -13.91
CA GLU A 94 -19.07 10.70 -12.70
C GLU A 94 -19.12 9.43 -11.85
N HIS A 95 -20.32 8.88 -11.60
CA HIS A 95 -20.48 7.66 -10.81
C HIS A 95 -19.85 6.45 -11.50
N THR A 96 -19.94 6.38 -12.83
CA THR A 96 -19.27 5.33 -13.61
C THR A 96 -17.76 5.38 -13.42
N SER A 97 -17.18 6.58 -13.44
CA SER A 97 -15.73 6.78 -13.22
C SER A 97 -15.32 6.38 -11.81
N GLU A 98 -16.09 6.75 -10.80
CA GLU A 98 -15.82 6.38 -9.41
C GLU A 98 -15.88 4.87 -9.21
N TYR A 99 -16.89 4.22 -9.78
CA TYR A 99 -17.03 2.77 -9.72
C TYR A 99 -15.87 2.05 -10.39
N ALA A 100 -15.48 2.52 -11.58
CA ALA A 100 -14.36 1.95 -12.31
C ALA A 100 -13.04 2.09 -11.52
N ALA A 101 -12.82 3.24 -10.87
CA ALA A 101 -11.64 3.47 -10.04
C ALA A 101 -11.61 2.53 -8.84
N LEU A 102 -12.75 2.31 -8.18
CA LEU A 102 -12.86 1.36 -7.08
C LEU A 102 -12.53 -0.06 -7.54
N GLN A 103 -13.09 -0.50 -8.68
CA GLN A 103 -12.82 -1.83 -9.21
C GLN A 103 -11.36 -2.02 -9.59
N ALA A 104 -10.72 -1.00 -10.15
CA ALA A 104 -9.29 -1.03 -10.46
C ALA A 104 -8.45 -1.18 -9.19
N TRP A 105 -8.78 -0.45 -8.13
CA TRP A 105 -8.09 -0.56 -6.85
C TRP A 105 -8.30 -1.92 -6.20
N ARG A 106 -9.51 -2.48 -6.28
CA ARG A 106 -9.78 -3.83 -5.78
C ARG A 106 -8.98 -4.89 -6.53
N ALA A 107 -8.83 -4.75 -7.84
CA ALA A 107 -7.99 -5.65 -8.64
C ALA A 107 -6.53 -5.57 -8.20
N GLU A 108 -6.02 -4.37 -7.96
CA GLU A 108 -4.67 -4.15 -7.44
C GLU A 108 -4.50 -4.76 -6.04
N ALA A 109 -5.49 -4.58 -5.17
CA ALA A 109 -5.47 -5.17 -3.83
C ALA A 109 -5.40 -6.71 -3.90
N LYS A 110 -6.12 -7.32 -4.81
CA LYS A 110 -6.08 -8.77 -5.01
C LYS A 110 -4.72 -9.24 -5.52
N ARG A 111 -4.11 -8.49 -6.44
CA ARG A 111 -2.77 -8.78 -6.95
C ARG A 111 -1.74 -8.76 -5.80
N ILE A 112 -1.76 -7.73 -4.99
CA ILE A 112 -0.85 -7.58 -3.85
C ILE A 112 -1.12 -8.68 -2.80
N ALA A 113 -2.39 -8.99 -2.53
CA ALA A 113 -2.76 -10.04 -1.57
C ALA A 113 -2.23 -11.41 -1.99
N ASN A 114 -2.27 -11.74 -3.28
CA ASN A 114 -1.68 -12.99 -3.79
C ASN A 114 -0.17 -13.04 -3.54
N ILE A 115 0.53 -11.93 -3.70
CA ILE A 115 1.96 -11.83 -3.41
C ILE A 115 2.22 -12.03 -1.92
N VAL A 116 1.46 -11.34 -1.07
CA VAL A 116 1.61 -11.41 0.40
C VAL A 116 1.38 -12.82 0.91
N VAL A 117 0.31 -13.47 0.49
CA VAL A 117 -0.01 -14.83 0.91
C VAL A 117 1.04 -15.84 0.44
N GLY A 118 1.68 -15.57 -0.69
CA GLY A 118 2.77 -16.42 -1.23
C GLY A 118 4.12 -16.23 -0.54
N LYS A 119 4.24 -15.25 0.32
CA LYS A 119 5.48 -15.03 1.09
C LYS A 119 5.42 -15.76 2.45
#